data_7c6d030e0ebbbf0a6dbfd0fb5a201669
#
_entry.id   7c6d030e0ebbbf0a6dbfd0fb5a201669
#
_cell.length_a   1.000
_cell.length_b   1.000
_cell.length_c   1.000
_cell.angle_alpha   90.00
_cell.angle_beta   90.00
_cell.angle_gamma   90.00
#
_symmetry.space_group_name_H-M   'P 1'
#
loop_
_entity.id
_entity.type
_entity.pdbx_description
1 polymer ?
#
loop_
_entity_poly.entity_id
_entity_poly.type
_entity_poly.pdbx_seq_one_letter_code
_entity_poly.pdbx_strand_id
1 'polypeptide(L)'
;MESEIQELSSKIVARQDSLAKQARSAQQNNTATSYINSILNSKSISEAITRITAISKVVTANNDMLTKQESDQKELAAKQEENQAAINEIATNKAELETTEAGLTTQQAELEAAQVALAAELATAQDEKTSLVSAKSTAEAVAASTAASVAQSQAIA
;
A
#
# COMPACT_ATOMS: atom_id res chain seq x y z
N MET A 1 -6.11 0.28 -12.29
CA MET A 1 -7.02 -0.75 -11.72
C MET A 1 -8.43 -0.22 -11.47
N GLU A 2 -8.66 0.79 -10.62
CA GLU A 2 -10.02 1.31 -10.34
C GLU A 2 -10.72 1.87 -11.59
N SER A 3 -10.01 2.63 -12.43
CA SER A 3 -10.51 3.12 -13.72
C SER A 3 -10.90 1.99 -14.69
N GLU A 4 -10.12 0.90 -14.73
CA GLU A 4 -10.41 -0.27 -15.56
C GLU A 4 -11.64 -1.04 -15.06
N ILE A 5 -11.79 -1.15 -13.73
CA ILE A 5 -12.97 -1.74 -13.10
C ILE A 5 -14.22 -0.94 -13.46
N GLN A 6 -14.17 0.39 -13.40
CA GLN A 6 -15.26 1.27 -13.78
C GLN A 6 -15.62 1.17 -15.27
N GLU A 7 -14.61 1.14 -16.14
CA GLU A 7 -14.81 0.99 -17.59
C GLU A 7 -15.46 -0.36 -17.91
N LEU A 8 -14.94 -1.44 -17.32
CA LEU A 8 -15.46 -2.79 -17.53
C LEU A 8 -16.89 -2.92 -16.99
N SER A 9 -17.17 -2.39 -15.81
CA SER A 9 -18.51 -2.35 -15.23
C SER A 9 -19.49 -1.59 -16.13
N SER A 10 -19.11 -0.44 -16.66
CA SER A 10 -19.94 0.35 -17.57
C SER A 10 -20.26 -0.40 -18.87
N LYS A 11 -19.27 -1.12 -19.45
CA LYS A 11 -19.46 -1.96 -20.62
C LYS A 11 -20.41 -3.13 -20.34
N ILE A 12 -20.29 -3.76 -19.17
CA ILE A 12 -21.16 -4.86 -18.73
C ILE A 12 -22.61 -4.38 -18.63
N VAL A 13 -22.84 -3.25 -17.94
CA VAL A 13 -24.19 -2.68 -17.76
C VAL A 13 -24.83 -2.29 -19.09
N ALA A 14 -24.08 -1.60 -19.96
CA ALA A 14 -24.61 -1.20 -21.29
C ALA A 14 -24.98 -2.42 -22.15
N ARG A 15 -24.18 -3.48 -22.09
CA ARG A 15 -24.45 -4.72 -22.84
C ARG A 15 -25.63 -5.49 -22.24
N GLN A 16 -25.74 -5.52 -20.90
CA GLN A 16 -26.87 -6.15 -20.21
C GLN A 16 -28.19 -5.48 -20.57
N ASP A 17 -28.24 -4.15 -20.67
CA ASP A 17 -29.44 -3.42 -21.14
C ASP A 17 -29.79 -3.77 -22.60
N SER A 18 -28.80 -3.86 -23.47
CA SER A 18 -29.00 -4.29 -24.86
C SER A 18 -29.55 -5.72 -24.96
N LEU A 19 -28.96 -6.66 -24.20
CA LEU A 19 -29.41 -8.05 -24.14
C LEU A 19 -30.82 -8.16 -23.57
N ALA A 20 -31.16 -7.39 -22.54
CA ALA A 20 -32.49 -7.37 -21.96
C ALA A 20 -33.56 -6.80 -22.94
N LYS A 21 -33.21 -5.79 -23.74
CA LYS A 21 -34.08 -5.27 -24.79
C LYS A 21 -34.29 -6.31 -25.90
N GLN A 22 -33.25 -7.01 -26.31
CA GLN A 22 -33.34 -8.07 -27.32
C GLN A 22 -34.19 -9.26 -26.82
N ALA A 23 -33.97 -9.70 -25.57
CA ALA A 23 -34.77 -10.77 -24.97
C ALA A 23 -36.25 -10.40 -24.89
N ARG A 24 -36.60 -9.16 -24.45
CA ARG A 24 -37.98 -8.70 -24.45
C ARG A 24 -38.59 -8.63 -25.84
N SER A 25 -37.85 -8.13 -26.81
CA SER A 25 -38.30 -8.12 -28.21
C SER A 25 -38.51 -9.54 -28.75
N ALA A 26 -37.63 -10.48 -28.43
CA ALA A 26 -37.76 -11.89 -28.81
C ALA A 26 -39.01 -12.55 -28.20
N GLN A 27 -39.31 -12.25 -26.93
CA GLN A 27 -40.51 -12.76 -26.26
C GLN A 27 -41.80 -12.16 -26.80
N GLN A 28 -41.85 -10.85 -27.03
CA GLN A 28 -43.03 -10.15 -27.49
C GLN A 28 -43.38 -10.48 -28.94
N ASN A 29 -42.40 -10.65 -29.81
CA ASN A 29 -42.59 -10.84 -31.24
C ASN A 29 -42.52 -12.30 -31.67
N ASN A 30 -42.41 -13.27 -30.75
CA ASN A 30 -42.22 -14.68 -31.06
C ASN A 30 -41.16 -14.85 -32.18
N THR A 31 -39.92 -14.40 -31.88
CA THR A 31 -38.84 -14.16 -32.87
C THR A 31 -38.54 -15.37 -33.75
N ALA A 32 -38.65 -16.59 -33.21
CA ALA A 32 -38.48 -17.81 -34.00
C ALA A 32 -39.55 -17.95 -35.11
N THR A 33 -40.81 -17.73 -34.75
CA THR A 33 -41.91 -17.75 -35.73
C THR A 33 -41.79 -16.60 -36.72
N SER A 34 -41.33 -15.42 -36.28
CA SER A 34 -41.09 -14.27 -37.15
C SER A 34 -39.95 -14.53 -38.15
N TYR A 35 -38.88 -15.21 -37.75
CA TYR A 35 -37.80 -15.59 -38.65
C TYR A 35 -38.28 -16.64 -39.69
N ILE A 36 -39.01 -17.65 -39.25
CA ILE A 36 -39.59 -18.65 -40.13
C ILE A 36 -40.55 -18.00 -41.13
N ASN A 37 -41.47 -17.15 -40.67
CA ASN A 37 -42.41 -16.44 -41.54
C ASN A 37 -41.67 -15.50 -42.52
N SER A 38 -40.60 -14.85 -42.08
CA SER A 38 -39.79 -14.00 -42.95
C SER A 38 -39.14 -14.80 -44.09
N ILE A 39 -38.67 -16.02 -43.83
CA ILE A 39 -38.08 -16.90 -44.84
C ILE A 39 -39.18 -17.44 -45.77
N LEU A 40 -40.30 -17.91 -45.21
CA LEU A 40 -41.40 -18.49 -45.98
C LEU A 40 -42.10 -17.46 -46.90
N ASN A 41 -42.12 -16.20 -46.51
CA ASN A 41 -42.70 -15.10 -47.31
C ASN A 41 -41.69 -14.47 -48.29
N SER A 42 -40.58 -15.15 -48.59
CA SER A 42 -39.62 -14.71 -49.61
C SER A 42 -40.18 -14.89 -51.01
N LYS A 43 -40.00 -13.90 -51.86
CA LYS A 43 -40.49 -13.91 -53.25
C LYS A 43 -39.62 -14.71 -54.20
N SER A 44 -38.39 -15.05 -53.76
CA SER A 44 -37.43 -15.84 -54.55
C SER A 44 -36.50 -16.63 -53.65
N ILE A 45 -35.85 -17.67 -54.20
CA ILE A 45 -34.82 -18.45 -53.48
C ILE A 45 -33.65 -17.57 -53.07
N SER A 46 -33.23 -16.63 -53.91
CA SER A 46 -32.16 -15.70 -53.63
C SER A 46 -32.49 -14.79 -52.41
N GLU A 47 -33.73 -14.33 -52.35
CA GLU A 47 -34.20 -13.53 -51.19
C GLU A 47 -34.26 -14.37 -49.91
N ALA A 48 -34.70 -15.62 -49.98
CA ALA A 48 -34.70 -16.56 -48.87
C ALA A 48 -33.28 -16.77 -48.32
N ILE A 49 -32.30 -17.03 -49.17
CA ILE A 49 -30.89 -17.17 -48.80
C ILE A 49 -30.35 -15.90 -48.13
N THR A 50 -30.67 -14.73 -48.68
CA THR A 50 -30.27 -13.45 -48.07
C THR A 50 -30.85 -13.27 -46.70
N ARG A 51 -32.12 -13.59 -46.49
CA ARG A 51 -32.78 -13.51 -45.18
C ARG A 51 -32.21 -14.53 -44.17
N ILE A 52 -31.96 -15.75 -44.58
CA ILE A 52 -31.29 -16.77 -43.75
C ILE A 52 -29.91 -16.27 -43.31
N THR A 53 -29.12 -15.70 -44.22
CA THR A 53 -27.80 -15.18 -43.93
C THR A 53 -27.88 -14.01 -42.96
N ALA A 54 -28.83 -13.09 -43.10
CA ALA A 54 -29.04 -11.98 -42.19
C ALA A 54 -29.43 -12.45 -40.77
N ILE A 55 -30.36 -13.43 -40.69
CA ILE A 55 -30.79 -14.03 -39.41
C ILE A 55 -29.60 -14.73 -38.74
N SER A 56 -28.82 -15.52 -39.49
CA SER A 56 -27.63 -16.19 -38.98
C SER A 56 -26.61 -15.19 -38.37
N LYS A 57 -26.37 -14.07 -39.07
CA LYS A 57 -25.47 -13.00 -38.55
C LYS A 57 -25.99 -12.41 -37.25
N VAL A 58 -27.29 -12.17 -37.10
CA VAL A 58 -27.89 -11.66 -35.86
C VAL A 58 -27.73 -12.67 -34.73
N VAL A 59 -27.99 -13.96 -34.98
CA VAL A 59 -27.82 -15.02 -33.97
C VAL A 59 -26.36 -15.13 -33.53
N THR A 60 -25.43 -15.12 -34.47
CA THR A 60 -24.00 -15.15 -34.18
C THR A 60 -23.58 -13.93 -33.35
N ALA A 61 -23.98 -12.72 -33.77
CA ALA A 61 -23.66 -11.51 -33.02
C ALA A 61 -24.21 -11.51 -31.57
N ASN A 62 -25.39 -12.07 -31.37
CA ASN A 62 -25.97 -12.22 -30.03
C ASN A 62 -25.19 -13.24 -29.18
N ASN A 63 -24.77 -14.35 -29.75
CA ASN A 63 -23.93 -15.34 -29.07
C ASN A 63 -22.56 -14.75 -28.69
N ASP A 64 -21.94 -14.02 -29.62
CA ASP A 64 -20.66 -13.33 -29.36
C ASP A 64 -20.80 -12.29 -28.21
N MET A 65 -21.93 -11.57 -28.21
CA MET A 65 -22.23 -10.60 -27.15
C MET A 65 -22.41 -11.28 -25.78
N LEU A 66 -23.07 -12.44 -25.71
CA LEU A 66 -23.24 -13.22 -24.49
C LEU A 66 -21.90 -13.75 -23.99
N THR A 67 -21.10 -14.34 -24.88
CA THR A 67 -19.77 -14.85 -24.56
C THR A 67 -18.86 -13.74 -24.03
N LYS A 68 -18.90 -12.57 -24.68
CA LYS A 68 -18.13 -11.40 -24.23
C LYS A 68 -18.63 -10.88 -22.89
N GLN A 69 -19.93 -10.89 -22.64
CA GLN A 69 -20.52 -10.51 -21.36
C GLN A 69 -20.00 -11.39 -20.23
N GLU A 70 -19.99 -12.70 -20.44
CA GLU A 70 -19.49 -13.68 -19.47
C GLU A 70 -17.99 -13.50 -19.19
N SER A 71 -17.20 -13.30 -20.26
CA SER A 71 -15.77 -13.04 -20.15
C SER A 71 -15.47 -11.76 -19.34
N ASP A 72 -16.16 -10.66 -19.68
CA ASP A 72 -15.95 -9.38 -19.00
C ASP A 72 -16.41 -9.43 -17.53
N GLN A 73 -17.45 -10.22 -17.20
CA GLN A 73 -17.87 -10.44 -15.80
C GLN A 73 -16.81 -11.20 -15.00
N LYS A 74 -16.20 -12.24 -15.58
CA LYS A 74 -15.11 -12.98 -14.95
C LYS A 74 -13.88 -12.10 -14.74
N GLU A 75 -13.53 -11.29 -15.74
CA GLU A 75 -12.42 -10.34 -15.64
C GLU A 75 -12.69 -9.28 -14.55
N LEU A 76 -13.92 -8.75 -14.47
CA LEU A 76 -14.31 -7.81 -13.44
C LEU A 76 -14.16 -8.41 -12.05
N ALA A 77 -14.64 -9.63 -11.84
CA ALA A 77 -14.53 -10.33 -10.55
C ALA A 77 -13.06 -10.52 -10.15
N ALA A 78 -12.19 -10.95 -11.07
CA ALA A 78 -10.77 -11.12 -10.81
C ALA A 78 -10.08 -9.79 -10.45
N LYS A 79 -10.39 -8.71 -11.18
CA LYS A 79 -9.84 -7.37 -10.87
C LYS A 79 -10.32 -6.82 -9.52
N GLN A 80 -11.56 -7.11 -9.14
CA GLN A 80 -12.09 -6.73 -7.82
C GLN A 80 -11.38 -7.47 -6.69
N GLU A 81 -11.12 -8.77 -6.87
CA GLU A 81 -10.37 -9.58 -5.90
C GLU A 81 -8.92 -9.09 -5.76
N GLU A 82 -8.24 -8.83 -6.87
CA GLU A 82 -6.89 -8.26 -6.88
C GLU A 82 -6.82 -6.89 -6.18
N ASN A 83 -7.80 -6.02 -6.46
CA ASN A 83 -7.88 -4.71 -5.82
C ASN A 83 -8.10 -4.84 -4.31
N GLN A 84 -8.96 -5.76 -3.87
CA GLN A 84 -9.18 -6.01 -2.44
C GLN A 84 -7.93 -6.56 -1.75
N ALA A 85 -7.20 -7.45 -2.40
CA ALA A 85 -5.92 -7.95 -1.89
C ALA A 85 -4.90 -6.83 -1.71
N ALA A 86 -4.76 -5.94 -2.70
CA ALA A 86 -3.89 -4.78 -2.63
C ALA A 86 -4.29 -3.80 -1.50
N ILE A 87 -5.57 -3.57 -1.29
CA ILE A 87 -6.08 -2.75 -0.17
C ILE A 87 -5.70 -3.37 1.18
N ASN A 88 -5.85 -4.68 1.32
CA ASN A 88 -5.49 -5.40 2.55
C ASN A 88 -3.97 -5.33 2.82
N GLU A 89 -3.14 -5.46 1.78
CA GLU A 89 -1.69 -5.32 1.88
C GLU A 89 -1.30 -3.88 2.33
N ILE A 90 -1.91 -2.86 1.74
CA ILE A 90 -1.70 -1.46 2.14
C ILE A 90 -2.08 -1.25 3.61
N ALA A 91 -3.19 -1.83 4.08
CA ALA A 91 -3.61 -1.74 5.47
C ALA A 91 -2.60 -2.40 6.42
N THR A 92 -2.06 -3.57 6.06
CA THR A 92 -1.02 -4.25 6.81
C THR A 92 0.26 -3.42 6.88
N ASN A 93 0.74 -2.94 5.75
CA ASN A 93 1.95 -2.11 5.68
C ASN A 93 1.81 -0.82 6.49
N LYS A 94 0.62 -0.21 6.48
CA LYS A 94 0.33 0.96 7.31
C LYS A 94 0.45 0.64 8.80
N ALA A 95 -0.11 -0.47 9.27
CA ALA A 95 -0.02 -0.88 10.67
C ALA A 95 1.43 -1.19 11.10
N GLU A 96 2.23 -1.79 10.21
CA GLU A 96 3.67 -2.02 10.44
C GLU A 96 4.45 -0.71 10.53
N LEU A 97 4.15 0.28 9.68
CA LEU A 97 4.75 1.60 9.73
C LEU A 97 4.41 2.32 11.03
N GLU A 98 3.17 2.31 11.46
CA GLU A 98 2.75 2.91 12.74
C GLU A 98 3.47 2.27 13.95
N THR A 99 3.66 0.94 13.92
CA THR A 99 4.41 0.22 14.96
C THR A 99 5.89 0.60 14.93
N THR A 100 6.48 0.72 13.76
CA THR A 100 7.89 1.12 13.58
C THR A 100 8.11 2.56 14.04
N GLU A 101 7.21 3.49 13.73
CA GLU A 101 7.26 4.89 14.17
C GLU A 101 7.19 5.00 15.69
N ALA A 102 6.30 4.24 16.34
CA ALA A 102 6.21 4.18 17.80
C ALA A 102 7.52 3.62 18.42
N GLY A 103 8.11 2.59 17.81
CA GLY A 103 9.39 2.02 18.23
C GLY A 103 10.53 3.03 18.10
N LEU A 104 10.62 3.77 17.00
CA LEU A 104 11.63 4.81 16.79
C LEU A 104 11.48 5.95 17.80
N THR A 105 10.25 6.37 18.11
CA THR A 105 9.99 7.40 19.12
C THR A 105 10.47 6.95 20.50
N THR A 106 10.25 5.69 20.87
CA THR A 106 10.75 5.12 22.13
C THR A 106 12.28 5.10 22.17
N GLN A 107 12.94 4.62 21.11
CA GLN A 107 14.40 4.60 21.03
C GLN A 107 15.00 5.98 21.07
N GLN A 108 14.37 6.98 20.46
CA GLN A 108 14.81 8.37 20.53
C GLN A 108 14.77 8.89 21.99
N ALA A 109 13.70 8.63 22.73
CA ALA A 109 13.58 9.02 24.11
C ALA A 109 14.64 8.32 25.01
N GLU A 110 14.91 7.03 24.78
CA GLU A 110 15.96 6.28 25.47
C GLU A 110 17.35 6.86 25.19
N LEU A 111 17.63 7.23 23.93
CA LEU A 111 18.88 7.85 23.53
C LEU A 111 19.07 9.22 24.18
N GLU A 112 18.04 10.05 24.23
CA GLU A 112 18.08 11.35 24.91
C GLU A 112 18.34 11.19 26.42
N ALA A 113 17.69 10.20 27.05
CA ALA A 113 17.93 9.90 28.47
C ALA A 113 19.38 9.43 28.71
N ALA A 114 19.90 8.57 27.85
CA ALA A 114 21.30 8.09 27.93
C ALA A 114 22.29 9.24 27.72
N GLN A 115 22.05 10.17 26.83
CA GLN A 115 22.87 11.36 26.63
C GLN A 115 22.91 12.28 27.87
N VAL A 116 21.76 12.50 28.53
CA VAL A 116 21.69 13.28 29.76
C VAL A 116 22.45 12.58 30.89
N ALA A 117 22.30 11.27 31.04
CA ALA A 117 23.05 10.50 32.05
C ALA A 117 24.57 10.59 31.84
N LEU A 118 25.03 10.42 30.60
CA LEU A 118 26.42 10.51 30.22
C LEU A 118 27.00 11.91 30.48
N ALA A 119 26.22 12.96 30.20
CA ALA A 119 26.63 14.33 30.47
C ALA A 119 26.80 14.59 32.00
N ALA A 120 25.92 14.02 32.82
CA ALA A 120 26.03 14.11 34.28
C ALA A 120 27.26 13.36 34.80
N GLU A 121 27.55 12.16 34.32
CA GLU A 121 28.75 11.41 34.67
C GLU A 121 30.02 12.14 34.26
N LEU A 122 30.06 12.76 33.09
CA LEU A 122 31.19 13.55 32.61
C LEU A 122 31.43 14.79 33.50
N ALA A 123 30.38 15.46 33.90
CA ALA A 123 30.48 16.60 34.82
C ALA A 123 31.06 16.18 36.18
N THR A 124 30.57 15.08 36.76
CA THR A 124 31.10 14.51 38.00
C THR A 124 32.56 14.14 37.89
N ALA A 125 32.96 13.46 36.79
CA ALA A 125 34.36 13.11 36.57
C ALA A 125 35.27 14.33 36.39
N GLN A 126 34.80 15.42 35.80
CA GLN A 126 35.54 16.68 35.71
C GLN A 126 35.71 17.36 37.05
N ASP A 127 34.69 17.36 37.91
CA ASP A 127 34.77 17.91 39.28
C ASP A 127 35.75 17.12 40.15
N GLU A 128 35.71 15.77 40.07
CA GLU A 128 36.66 14.90 40.73
C GLU A 128 38.11 15.16 40.27
N LYS A 129 38.34 15.30 38.97
CA LYS A 129 39.66 15.62 38.41
C LYS A 129 40.14 16.98 38.92
N THR A 130 39.29 17.98 38.96
CA THR A 130 39.63 19.31 39.47
C THR A 130 40.00 19.26 40.97
N SER A 131 39.24 18.49 41.74
CA SER A 131 39.49 18.27 43.17
C SER A 131 40.84 17.58 43.42
N LEU A 132 41.13 16.54 42.64
CA LEU A 132 42.42 15.82 42.72
C LEU A 132 43.63 16.71 42.34
N VAL A 133 43.49 17.52 41.29
CA VAL A 133 44.53 18.48 40.89
C VAL A 133 44.78 19.50 42.00
N SER A 134 43.76 20.01 42.65
CA SER A 134 43.89 20.92 43.78
C SER A 134 44.53 20.27 45.00
N ALA A 135 44.13 19.04 45.33
CA ALA A 135 44.74 18.24 46.39
C ALA A 135 46.20 17.98 46.14
N LYS A 136 46.57 17.61 44.90
CA LYS A 136 47.94 17.43 44.49
C LYS A 136 48.78 18.69 44.67
N SER A 137 48.32 19.83 44.21
CA SER A 137 48.97 21.10 44.32
C SER A 137 49.20 21.46 45.80
N THR A 138 48.22 21.25 46.69
CA THR A 138 48.32 21.45 48.11
C THR A 138 49.37 20.53 48.72
N ALA A 139 49.37 19.26 48.39
CA ALA A 139 50.34 18.32 48.89
C ALA A 139 51.79 18.65 48.45
N GLU A 140 51.96 19.11 47.23
CA GLU A 140 53.28 19.60 46.73
C GLU A 140 53.74 20.84 47.48
N ALA A 141 52.88 21.80 47.78
CA ALA A 141 53.21 22.96 48.57
C ALA A 141 53.62 22.62 50.03
N VAL A 142 52.86 21.68 50.63
CA VAL A 142 53.22 21.18 51.98
C VAL A 142 54.53 20.46 51.96
N ALA A 143 54.81 19.61 51.00
CA ALA A 143 56.06 18.90 50.82
C ALA A 143 57.24 19.89 50.67
N ALA A 144 57.07 20.91 49.83
CA ALA A 144 58.11 21.97 49.68
C ALA A 144 58.35 22.78 50.96
N SER A 145 57.31 23.10 51.68
CA SER A 145 57.45 23.85 52.98
C SER A 145 58.12 22.96 54.01
N THR A 146 57.81 21.68 54.08
CA THR A 146 58.46 20.73 54.99
C THR A 146 59.93 20.54 54.63
N ALA A 147 60.26 20.42 53.38
CA ALA A 147 61.67 20.36 52.96
C ALA A 147 62.48 21.59 53.28
N ALA A 148 61.91 22.79 53.16
CA ALA A 148 62.51 24.02 53.51
C ALA A 148 62.74 24.13 55.03
N SER A 149 61.77 23.70 55.84
CA SER A 149 61.91 23.64 57.27
C SER A 149 62.99 22.72 57.79
N VAL A 150 63.11 21.52 57.16
CA VAL A 150 64.15 20.50 57.43
C VAL A 150 65.52 21.09 57.08
N ALA A 151 65.65 21.67 55.86
CA ALA A 151 66.92 22.31 55.44
C ALA A 151 67.36 23.48 56.43
N GLN A 152 66.42 24.29 56.89
CA GLN A 152 66.65 25.33 57.82
C GLN A 152 67.12 24.82 59.22
N SER A 153 66.50 23.74 59.71
CA SER A 153 66.89 23.07 60.93
C SER A 153 68.27 22.47 60.85
N GLN A 154 68.67 21.89 59.69
CA GLN A 154 69.99 21.37 59.43
C GLN A 154 71.07 22.44 59.34
N ALA A 155 70.72 23.66 58.93
CA ALA A 155 71.68 24.75 58.79
C ALA A 155 71.96 25.44 60.15
N ILE A 156 71.16 25.19 61.17
CA ILE A 156 71.29 25.76 62.52
C ILE A 156 72.04 24.85 63.52
N ALA A 157 72.19 23.54 63.16
CA ALA A 157 72.89 22.52 63.92
C ALA A 157 74.38 22.45 63.54
#